data_b6089d31583b723bd4e5545a362ae35c
#
_entry.id   b6089d31583b723bd4e5545a362ae35c
#
_cell.length_a   1.000
_cell.length_b   1.000
_cell.length_c   1.000
_cell.angle_alpha   90.00
_cell.angle_beta   90.00
_cell.angle_gamma   90.00
#
_symmetry.space_group_name_H-M   'P 1'
#
loop_
_entity.id
_entity.type
_entity.pdbx_description
1 polymer ?
#
loop_
_entity_poly.entity_id
_entity_poly.type
_entity_poly.pdbx_seq_one_letter_code
_entity_poly.pdbx_strand_id
1 'polypeptide(L)'
;MTALSFAACQNKNAYTIVGTIEAASEGDSISLQLVEGHKHIDLQKAPIVNGKFEFKGIADSVQIAAITINNAYCEFFLEPGEIKVDFKLDQMTTLALGTPNNNAYEAFVSDMNAIEDEYAEIAKNAQSTELSDAKRKEIEAQLASLEEKLFQAIKNSITDNASNNFGLYNLCNYYNIYTPEELAIVLDSYMETFPTNARLQLLKKRNDLTLETSVGKHFKDFEMADVKGNMHKLSEYIAENKVTLIDFWASWCGPCRAEMPTVKAAYEAFRDKGFGIVGVSLDNNKNAWTAAIENLGMDWAHISDLKGWNCAGAKLYGVNSIPATILVAQDGTILARNIRGEAIQEKLSEILK
;
A
#
# COMPACT_ATOMS: atom_id res chain seq x y z
N MET A 1 -3.19 -46.52 45.56
CA MET A 1 -4.05 -45.68 44.71
C MET A 1 -3.14 -44.88 43.79
N THR A 2 -2.92 -45.35 42.57
CA THR A 2 -2.09 -44.70 41.55
C THR A 2 -2.96 -43.74 40.80
N ALA A 3 -2.68 -42.44 40.96
CA ALA A 3 -3.33 -41.38 40.19
C ALA A 3 -2.81 -41.43 38.75
N LEU A 4 -3.64 -41.90 37.83
CA LEU A 4 -3.42 -41.76 36.40
C LEU A 4 -3.65 -40.27 36.03
N SER A 5 -2.58 -39.56 35.82
CA SER A 5 -2.62 -38.24 35.18
C SER A 5 -2.96 -38.45 33.70
N PHE A 6 -4.20 -38.14 33.33
CA PHE A 6 -4.59 -37.96 31.92
C PHE A 6 -3.92 -36.68 31.42
N ALA A 7 -2.75 -36.84 30.81
CA ALA A 7 -2.23 -35.81 29.91
C ALA A 7 -3.14 -35.82 28.67
N ALA A 8 -4.16 -34.99 28.65
CA ALA A 8 -4.90 -34.70 27.44
C ALA A 8 -3.88 -34.13 26.45
N CYS A 9 -3.65 -34.79 25.34
CA CYS A 9 -2.95 -34.23 24.20
C CYS A 9 -3.73 -32.97 23.77
N GLN A 10 -3.32 -31.81 24.26
CA GLN A 10 -3.84 -30.57 23.71
C GLN A 10 -3.46 -30.51 22.24
N ASN A 11 -4.45 -30.42 21.37
CA ASN A 11 -4.20 -30.21 19.95
C ASN A 11 -3.41 -28.91 19.80
N LYS A 12 -2.19 -28.99 19.25
CA LYS A 12 -1.29 -27.84 19.09
C LYS A 12 -1.90 -26.69 18.28
N ASN A 13 -2.93 -26.99 17.48
CA ASN A 13 -3.63 -26.05 16.63
C ASN A 13 -4.93 -25.54 17.26
N ALA A 14 -5.23 -25.92 18.52
CA ALA A 14 -6.46 -25.46 19.18
C ALA A 14 -6.36 -24.00 19.59
N TYR A 15 -7.45 -23.27 19.37
CA TYR A 15 -7.64 -21.93 19.91
C TYR A 15 -8.82 -21.91 20.87
N THR A 16 -8.75 -20.99 21.82
CA THR A 16 -9.88 -20.58 22.67
C THR A 16 -9.92 -19.05 22.63
N ILE A 17 -11.04 -18.50 22.25
CA ILE A 17 -11.28 -17.04 22.35
C ILE A 17 -12.20 -16.83 23.52
N VAL A 18 -11.75 -16.08 24.51
CA VAL A 18 -12.57 -15.64 25.66
C VAL A 18 -12.69 -14.13 25.60
N GLY A 19 -13.91 -13.63 25.69
CA GLY A 19 -14.12 -12.21 25.55
C GLY A 19 -15.09 -11.63 26.58
N THR A 20 -14.89 -10.34 26.85
CA THR A 20 -15.81 -9.47 27.53
C THR A 20 -16.39 -8.47 26.55
N ILE A 21 -17.64 -8.09 26.79
CA ILE A 21 -18.30 -7.07 25.97
C ILE A 21 -19.12 -6.16 26.86
N GLU A 22 -18.74 -4.89 26.86
CA GLU A 22 -19.49 -3.85 27.58
C GLU A 22 -20.63 -3.32 26.70
N ALA A 23 -21.76 -2.97 27.34
CA ALA A 23 -22.97 -2.40 26.74
C ALA A 23 -23.75 -3.33 25.77
N ALA A 24 -23.48 -4.64 25.76
CA ALA A 24 -24.34 -5.60 25.07
C ALA A 24 -25.56 -5.98 25.92
N SER A 25 -26.69 -6.28 25.24
CA SER A 25 -27.89 -6.78 25.89
C SER A 25 -27.78 -8.27 26.22
N GLU A 26 -28.38 -8.70 27.30
CA GLU A 26 -28.45 -10.13 27.66
C GLU A 26 -29.23 -10.91 26.58
N GLY A 27 -28.63 -11.98 26.07
CA GLY A 27 -29.22 -12.78 24.98
C GLY A 27 -28.85 -12.36 23.58
N ASP A 28 -28.10 -11.27 23.39
CA ASP A 28 -27.47 -10.95 22.10
C ASP A 28 -26.52 -12.08 21.70
N SER A 29 -26.29 -12.20 20.39
CA SER A 29 -25.31 -13.14 19.84
C SER A 29 -24.18 -12.41 19.16
N ILE A 30 -22.98 -12.95 19.32
CA ILE A 30 -21.76 -12.47 18.70
C ILE A 30 -21.26 -13.48 17.66
N SER A 31 -20.73 -13.00 16.56
CA SER A 31 -20.25 -13.86 15.46
C SER A 31 -18.73 -13.80 15.36
N LEU A 32 -18.11 -14.96 15.14
CA LEU A 32 -16.73 -15.09 14.73
C LEU A 32 -16.70 -15.30 13.21
N GLN A 33 -15.94 -14.50 12.50
CA GLN A 33 -15.84 -14.52 11.03
C GLN A 33 -14.37 -14.55 10.61
N LEU A 34 -14.07 -15.23 9.48
CA LEU A 34 -12.81 -15.02 8.76
C LEU A 34 -12.91 -13.79 7.86
N VAL A 35 -11.78 -13.08 7.72
CA VAL A 35 -11.67 -11.90 6.86
C VAL A 35 -10.77 -12.24 5.67
N GLU A 36 -11.36 -12.33 4.47
CA GLU A 36 -10.65 -12.58 3.21
C GLU A 36 -10.84 -11.40 2.25
N GLY A 37 -9.91 -10.45 2.30
CA GLY A 37 -10.02 -9.19 1.58
C GLY A 37 -11.23 -8.39 2.07
N HIS A 38 -12.26 -8.23 1.23
CA HIS A 38 -13.51 -7.54 1.60
C HIS A 38 -14.65 -8.51 1.99
N LYS A 39 -14.36 -9.80 2.12
CA LYS A 39 -15.36 -10.81 2.45
C LYS A 39 -15.23 -11.24 3.89
N HIS A 40 -16.38 -11.34 4.56
CA HIS A 40 -16.50 -11.90 5.90
C HIS A 40 -17.21 -13.25 5.79
N ILE A 41 -16.59 -14.31 6.28
CA ILE A 41 -17.09 -15.69 6.21
C ILE A 41 -17.41 -16.14 7.64
N ASP A 42 -18.70 -16.39 7.91
CA ASP A 42 -19.15 -16.84 9.22
C ASP A 42 -18.51 -18.20 9.60
N LEU A 43 -17.85 -18.26 10.76
CA LEU A 43 -17.32 -19.48 11.35
C LEU A 43 -18.21 -20.01 12.48
N GLN A 44 -18.50 -19.17 13.45
CA GLN A 44 -19.25 -19.55 14.66
C GLN A 44 -20.11 -18.40 15.14
N LYS A 45 -21.14 -18.74 15.93
CA LYS A 45 -21.94 -17.80 16.73
C LYS A 45 -22.00 -18.26 18.18
N ALA A 46 -21.92 -17.33 19.11
CA ALA A 46 -22.02 -17.60 20.54
C ALA A 46 -23.01 -16.63 21.20
N PRO A 47 -23.75 -17.07 22.21
CA PRO A 47 -24.57 -16.17 23.06
C PRO A 47 -23.66 -15.33 23.96
N ILE A 48 -24.12 -14.13 24.25
CA ILE A 48 -23.54 -13.30 25.31
C ILE A 48 -24.26 -13.60 26.63
N VAL A 49 -23.48 -14.00 27.62
CA VAL A 49 -24.00 -14.34 28.95
C VAL A 49 -23.22 -13.55 30.00
N ASN A 50 -23.89 -12.71 30.76
CA ASN A 50 -23.26 -11.81 31.74
C ASN A 50 -22.11 -10.99 31.17
N GLY A 51 -22.28 -10.46 29.92
CA GLY A 51 -21.28 -9.68 29.23
C GLY A 51 -20.04 -10.47 28.76
N LYS A 52 -20.12 -11.80 28.67
CA LYS A 52 -19.03 -12.68 28.28
C LYS A 52 -19.43 -13.58 27.11
N PHE A 53 -18.43 -13.99 26.33
CA PHE A 53 -18.58 -14.98 25.27
C PHE A 53 -17.35 -15.87 25.16
N GLU A 54 -17.49 -17.03 24.51
CA GLU A 54 -16.40 -17.98 24.25
C GLU A 54 -16.58 -18.61 22.87
N PHE A 55 -15.43 -18.75 22.15
CA PHE A 55 -15.32 -19.59 20.95
C PHE A 55 -14.17 -20.57 21.11
N LYS A 56 -14.34 -21.77 20.57
CA LYS A 56 -13.30 -22.82 20.54
C LYS A 56 -13.23 -23.44 19.16
N GLY A 57 -12.01 -23.76 18.72
CA GLY A 57 -11.81 -24.41 17.43
C GLY A 57 -10.35 -24.77 17.17
N ILE A 58 -10.08 -25.01 15.91
CA ILE A 58 -8.75 -25.37 15.40
C ILE A 58 -8.37 -24.35 14.33
N ALA A 59 -7.17 -23.80 14.42
CA ALA A 59 -6.55 -22.92 13.44
C ALA A 59 -5.28 -23.63 12.88
N ASP A 60 -5.39 -24.22 11.71
CA ASP A 60 -4.25 -24.91 11.07
C ASP A 60 -3.21 -23.93 10.54
N SER A 61 -3.58 -22.69 10.36
CA SER A 61 -2.72 -21.55 9.98
C SER A 61 -3.21 -20.27 10.65
N VAL A 62 -2.32 -19.29 10.78
CA VAL A 62 -2.70 -17.95 11.23
C VAL A 62 -3.53 -17.26 10.16
N GLN A 63 -4.69 -16.74 10.52
CA GLN A 63 -5.64 -16.07 9.64
C GLN A 63 -6.10 -14.76 10.27
N ILE A 64 -6.58 -13.83 9.46
CA ILE A 64 -7.29 -12.64 9.98
C ILE A 64 -8.74 -13.05 10.23
N ALA A 65 -9.21 -12.79 11.43
CA ALA A 65 -10.59 -13.02 11.83
C ALA A 65 -11.18 -11.74 12.43
N ALA A 66 -12.48 -11.68 12.48
CA ALA A 66 -13.22 -10.62 13.15
C ALA A 66 -14.28 -11.18 14.09
N ILE A 67 -14.46 -10.54 15.22
CA ILE A 67 -15.62 -10.69 16.05
C ILE A 67 -16.58 -9.57 15.72
N THR A 68 -17.85 -9.90 15.43
CA THR A 68 -18.84 -8.94 14.98
C THR A 68 -20.10 -9.01 15.84
N ILE A 69 -20.62 -7.84 16.22
CA ILE A 69 -21.91 -7.67 16.87
C ILE A 69 -22.57 -6.39 16.34
N ASN A 70 -23.80 -6.49 15.87
CA ASN A 70 -24.51 -5.39 15.22
C ASN A 70 -23.65 -4.78 14.10
N ASN A 71 -23.24 -3.50 14.21
CA ASN A 71 -22.39 -2.77 13.26
C ASN A 71 -20.93 -2.62 13.74
N ALA A 72 -20.59 -3.19 14.90
CA ALA A 72 -19.24 -3.11 15.44
C ALA A 72 -18.46 -4.40 15.15
N TYR A 73 -17.18 -4.29 14.88
CA TYR A 73 -16.30 -5.42 14.64
C TYR A 73 -14.89 -5.16 15.19
N CYS A 74 -14.21 -6.26 15.57
CA CYS A 74 -12.82 -6.28 15.98
C CYS A 74 -12.06 -7.27 15.14
N GLU A 75 -11.07 -6.81 14.41
CA GLU A 75 -10.14 -7.69 13.69
C GLU A 75 -8.99 -8.11 14.60
N PHE A 76 -8.55 -9.36 14.45
CA PHE A 76 -7.44 -9.95 15.20
C PHE A 76 -6.86 -11.15 14.44
N PHE A 77 -5.74 -11.68 14.91
CA PHE A 77 -5.13 -12.89 14.38
C PHE A 77 -5.74 -14.12 15.02
N LEU A 78 -6.47 -14.94 14.25
CA LEU A 78 -6.92 -16.25 14.65
C LEU A 78 -5.76 -17.23 14.54
N GLU A 79 -5.23 -17.63 15.68
CA GLU A 79 -4.07 -18.51 15.81
C GLU A 79 -4.23 -19.44 17.03
N PRO A 80 -3.44 -20.53 17.11
CA PRO A 80 -3.49 -21.42 18.27
C PRO A 80 -3.14 -20.71 19.56
N GLY A 81 -3.87 -21.04 20.63
CA GLY A 81 -3.66 -20.48 21.96
C GLY A 81 -4.93 -19.88 22.58
N GLU A 82 -4.79 -19.17 23.68
CA GLU A 82 -5.87 -18.42 24.32
C GLU A 82 -5.82 -16.97 23.88
N ILE A 83 -6.84 -16.54 23.15
CA ILE A 83 -7.02 -15.15 22.68
C ILE A 83 -8.05 -14.49 23.61
N LYS A 84 -7.66 -13.38 24.22
CA LYS A 84 -8.51 -12.58 25.10
C LYS A 84 -8.97 -11.35 24.36
N VAL A 85 -10.28 -11.16 24.26
CA VAL A 85 -10.88 -10.03 23.55
C VAL A 85 -11.67 -9.17 24.54
N ASP A 86 -11.34 -7.89 24.62
CA ASP A 86 -12.11 -6.91 25.34
C ASP A 86 -12.76 -5.95 24.35
N PHE A 87 -14.11 -5.95 24.34
CA PHE A 87 -14.90 -5.24 23.35
C PHE A 87 -15.79 -4.18 24.01
N LYS A 88 -15.51 -2.91 23.71
CA LYS A 88 -16.25 -1.77 24.24
C LYS A 88 -17.09 -1.13 23.14
N LEU A 89 -18.37 -1.48 23.09
CA LEU A 89 -19.29 -1.04 22.02
C LEU A 89 -19.52 0.47 21.99
N ASP A 90 -19.54 1.12 23.15
CA ASP A 90 -19.76 2.56 23.30
C ASP A 90 -18.56 3.39 22.79
N GLN A 91 -17.36 2.84 22.85
CA GLN A 91 -16.12 3.49 22.43
C GLN A 91 -15.63 3.00 21.07
N MET A 92 -16.27 1.96 20.50
CA MET A 92 -15.82 1.27 19.27
C MET A 92 -14.34 0.80 19.37
N THR A 93 -13.88 0.55 20.59
CA THR A 93 -12.51 0.08 20.86
C THR A 93 -12.51 -1.40 21.16
N THR A 94 -11.48 -2.05 20.73
CA THR A 94 -11.28 -3.49 20.89
C THR A 94 -9.82 -3.78 21.15
N LEU A 95 -9.58 -4.77 21.99
CA LEU A 95 -8.25 -5.24 22.34
C LEU A 95 -8.25 -6.75 22.23
N ALA A 96 -7.30 -7.31 21.48
CA ALA A 96 -7.09 -8.75 21.36
C ALA A 96 -5.67 -9.12 21.78
N LEU A 97 -5.52 -9.90 22.85
CA LEU A 97 -4.24 -10.25 23.47
C LEU A 97 -4.14 -11.76 23.73
N GLY A 98 -2.98 -12.19 24.18
CA GLY A 98 -2.74 -13.54 24.72
C GLY A 98 -1.95 -14.45 23.79
N THR A 99 -1.82 -14.10 22.52
CA THR A 99 -1.04 -14.86 21.54
C THR A 99 0.00 -13.95 20.83
N PRO A 100 1.08 -14.52 20.24
CA PRO A 100 2.20 -13.73 19.74
C PRO A 100 1.82 -12.65 18.72
N ASN A 101 1.00 -13.00 17.69
CA ASN A 101 0.63 -12.03 16.66
C ASN A 101 -0.31 -10.96 17.21
N ASN A 102 -1.26 -11.32 18.07
CA ASN A 102 -2.18 -10.37 18.70
C ASN A 102 -1.44 -9.41 19.63
N ASN A 103 -0.52 -9.91 20.46
CA ASN A 103 0.28 -9.05 21.34
C ASN A 103 1.15 -8.05 20.55
N ALA A 104 1.74 -8.50 19.45
CA ALA A 104 2.54 -7.63 18.58
C ALA A 104 1.67 -6.59 17.84
N TYR A 105 0.48 -6.98 17.41
CA TYR A 105 -0.49 -6.10 16.77
C TYR A 105 -0.95 -4.99 17.72
N GLU A 106 -1.32 -5.34 18.97
CA GLU A 106 -1.77 -4.36 19.96
C GLU A 106 -0.67 -3.40 20.40
N ALA A 107 0.57 -3.87 20.50
CA ALA A 107 1.72 -2.99 20.74
C ALA A 107 1.87 -1.96 19.61
N PHE A 108 1.78 -2.40 18.35
CA PHE A 108 1.82 -1.53 17.19
C PHE A 108 0.66 -0.53 17.16
N VAL A 109 -0.58 -0.98 17.45
CA VAL A 109 -1.76 -0.09 17.52
C VAL A 109 -1.58 0.96 18.61
N SER A 110 -1.02 0.58 19.77
CA SER A 110 -0.72 1.51 20.85
C SER A 110 0.28 2.60 20.42
N ASP A 111 1.34 2.22 19.70
CA ASP A 111 2.31 3.17 19.16
C ASP A 111 1.68 4.11 18.13
N MET A 112 0.81 3.57 17.24
CA MET A 112 0.09 4.36 16.25
C MET A 112 -0.84 5.39 16.91
N ASN A 113 -1.62 4.97 17.90
CA ASN A 113 -2.53 5.85 18.64
C ASN A 113 -1.76 7.00 19.31
N ALA A 114 -0.59 6.73 19.91
CA ALA A 114 0.23 7.78 20.51
C ALA A 114 0.72 8.81 19.49
N ILE A 115 1.05 8.36 18.25
CA ILE A 115 1.43 9.25 17.15
C ILE A 115 0.23 10.06 16.63
N GLU A 116 -0.95 9.43 16.54
CA GLU A 116 -2.19 10.11 16.16
C GLU A 116 -2.60 11.19 17.17
N ASP A 117 -2.43 10.93 18.47
CA ASP A 117 -2.69 11.91 19.52
C ASP A 117 -1.74 13.12 19.41
N GLU A 118 -0.43 12.89 19.16
CA GLU A 118 0.53 13.97 18.89
C GLU A 118 0.12 14.79 17.64
N TYR A 119 -0.33 14.11 16.58
CA TYR A 119 -0.80 14.76 15.36
C TYR A 119 -2.04 15.63 15.61
N ALA A 120 -3.00 15.10 16.37
CA ALA A 120 -4.22 15.83 16.71
C ALA A 120 -3.93 17.11 17.50
N GLU A 121 -2.94 17.06 18.42
CA GLU A 121 -2.50 18.25 19.16
C GLU A 121 -1.84 19.31 18.25
N ILE A 122 -0.96 18.90 17.34
CA ILE A 122 -0.33 19.79 16.36
C ILE A 122 -1.40 20.38 15.44
N ALA A 123 -2.33 19.57 14.92
CA ALA A 123 -3.42 20.02 14.04
C ALA A 123 -4.33 21.04 14.74
N LYS A 124 -4.63 20.86 16.04
CA LYS A 124 -5.38 21.82 16.83
C LYS A 124 -4.66 23.18 16.95
N ASN A 125 -3.34 23.16 17.13
CA ASN A 125 -2.52 24.36 17.18
C ASN A 125 -2.41 25.06 15.82
N ALA A 126 -2.54 24.30 14.71
CA ALA A 126 -2.51 24.81 13.33
C ALA A 126 -3.83 25.50 12.89
N GLN A 127 -4.94 25.26 13.57
CA GLN A 127 -6.27 25.83 13.22
C GLN A 127 -6.42 27.32 13.51
N SER A 128 -5.44 27.98 14.15
CA SER A 128 -5.47 29.42 14.40
C SER A 128 -5.42 30.20 13.08
N THR A 129 -6.34 31.14 12.88
CA THR A 129 -6.50 31.90 11.64
C THR A 129 -5.36 32.89 11.35
N GLU A 130 -4.50 33.21 12.33
CA GLU A 130 -3.38 34.14 12.20
C GLU A 130 -2.08 33.51 12.70
N LEU A 131 -1.55 32.54 11.94
CA LEU A 131 -0.22 32.00 12.23
C LEU A 131 0.87 32.89 11.61
N SER A 132 1.84 33.32 12.43
CA SER A 132 3.05 33.96 11.90
C SER A 132 3.88 32.96 11.08
N ASP A 133 4.71 33.45 10.15
CA ASP A 133 5.58 32.60 9.32
C ASP A 133 6.51 31.71 10.18
N ALA A 134 6.99 32.24 11.32
CA ALA A 134 7.79 31.47 12.26
C ALA A 134 7.01 30.28 12.85
N LYS A 135 5.74 30.50 13.19
CA LYS A 135 4.89 29.43 13.76
C LYS A 135 4.50 28.38 12.71
N ARG A 136 4.29 28.80 11.45
CA ARG A 136 4.08 27.85 10.33
C ARG A 136 5.27 26.94 10.14
N LYS A 137 6.49 27.48 10.10
CA LYS A 137 7.71 26.68 9.99
C LYS A 137 7.93 25.73 11.16
N GLU A 138 7.57 26.17 12.38
CA GLU A 138 7.64 25.31 13.56
C GLU A 138 6.68 24.11 13.43
N ILE A 139 5.43 24.35 13.00
CA ILE A 139 4.42 23.31 12.77
C ILE A 139 4.89 22.36 11.65
N GLU A 140 5.39 22.88 10.55
CA GLU A 140 5.93 22.04 9.45
C GLU A 140 7.08 21.13 9.94
N ALA A 141 7.98 21.65 10.77
CA ALA A 141 9.07 20.86 11.35
C ALA A 141 8.54 19.78 12.32
N GLN A 142 7.53 20.10 13.14
CA GLN A 142 6.88 19.13 14.02
C GLN A 142 6.20 18.01 13.22
N LEU A 143 5.46 18.34 12.16
CA LEU A 143 4.80 17.36 11.29
C LEU A 143 5.82 16.47 10.58
N ALA A 144 6.92 17.03 10.07
CA ALA A 144 7.99 16.24 9.45
C ALA A 144 8.66 15.27 10.45
N SER A 145 8.88 15.72 11.70
CA SER A 145 9.41 14.86 12.76
C SER A 145 8.44 13.74 13.14
N LEU A 146 7.14 14.03 13.11
CA LEU A 146 6.10 13.03 13.44
C LEU A 146 5.95 12.00 12.33
N GLU A 147 6.05 12.42 11.07
CA GLU A 147 6.07 11.53 9.90
C GLU A 147 7.26 10.55 9.96
N GLU A 148 8.45 11.04 10.34
CA GLU A 148 9.62 10.17 10.54
C GLU A 148 9.40 9.16 11.68
N LYS A 149 8.80 9.57 12.81
CA LYS A 149 8.41 8.66 13.89
C LYS A 149 7.44 7.59 13.41
N LEU A 150 6.43 7.96 12.60
CA LEU A 150 5.46 7.05 12.01
C LEU A 150 6.14 6.00 11.14
N PHE A 151 6.97 6.44 10.20
CA PHE A 151 7.69 5.53 9.31
C PHE A 151 8.62 4.60 10.08
N GLN A 152 9.32 5.11 11.10
CA GLN A 152 10.19 4.30 11.93
C GLN A 152 9.40 3.26 12.75
N ALA A 153 8.27 3.62 13.34
CA ALA A 153 7.40 2.68 14.06
C ALA A 153 6.90 1.56 13.14
N ILE A 154 6.47 1.89 11.92
CA ILE A 154 6.07 0.89 10.92
C ILE A 154 7.26 0.01 10.53
N LYS A 155 8.44 0.58 10.22
CA LYS A 155 9.64 -0.19 9.86
C LYS A 155 10.06 -1.14 10.99
N ASN A 156 10.04 -0.67 12.24
CA ASN A 156 10.35 -1.49 13.41
C ASN A 156 9.34 -2.64 13.56
N SER A 157 8.03 -2.36 13.43
CA SER A 157 7.00 -3.40 13.53
C SER A 157 7.18 -4.51 12.50
N ILE A 158 7.68 -4.19 11.31
CA ILE A 158 8.00 -5.16 10.26
C ILE A 158 9.28 -5.92 10.61
N THR A 159 10.36 -5.22 10.98
CA THR A 159 11.67 -5.84 11.22
C THR A 159 11.67 -6.74 12.45
N ASP A 160 11.08 -6.29 13.56
CA ASP A 160 11.06 -7.02 14.82
C ASP A 160 10.14 -8.26 14.76
N ASN A 161 9.25 -8.28 13.77
CA ASN A 161 8.28 -9.36 13.55
C ASN A 161 8.50 -10.15 12.25
N ALA A 162 9.72 -10.20 11.73
CA ALA A 162 10.03 -10.86 10.45
C ALA A 162 9.74 -12.38 10.43
N SER A 163 9.58 -13.00 11.59
CA SER A 163 9.30 -14.43 11.72
C SER A 163 7.83 -14.77 11.99
N ASN A 164 6.93 -13.78 12.08
CA ASN A 164 5.53 -14.01 12.41
C ASN A 164 4.57 -13.39 11.38
N ASN A 165 3.28 -13.75 11.45
CA ASN A 165 2.28 -13.31 10.48
C ASN A 165 1.86 -11.84 10.66
N PHE A 166 2.01 -11.26 11.85
CA PHE A 166 1.76 -9.83 12.07
C PHE A 166 2.76 -8.99 11.26
N GLY A 167 4.06 -9.31 11.33
CA GLY A 167 5.07 -8.61 10.53
C GLY A 167 4.82 -8.76 9.02
N LEU A 168 4.44 -9.98 8.57
CA LEU A 168 4.03 -10.21 7.17
C LEU A 168 2.81 -9.35 6.78
N TYR A 169 1.82 -9.26 7.65
CA TYR A 169 0.65 -8.39 7.46
C TYR A 169 1.06 -6.93 7.29
N ASN A 170 1.91 -6.41 8.18
CA ASN A 170 2.40 -5.04 8.11
C ASN A 170 3.26 -4.80 6.85
N LEU A 171 4.19 -5.70 6.52
CA LEU A 171 4.96 -5.59 5.27
C LEU A 171 4.04 -5.51 4.06
N CYS A 172 3.02 -6.36 3.97
CA CYS A 172 2.07 -6.36 2.87
C CYS A 172 1.20 -5.09 2.78
N ASN A 173 0.99 -4.37 3.87
CA ASN A 173 0.19 -3.15 3.91
C ASN A 173 1.03 -1.88 3.76
N TYR A 174 2.28 -1.90 4.20
CA TYR A 174 3.12 -0.70 4.28
C TYR A 174 4.41 -0.79 3.46
N TYR A 175 4.56 -1.75 2.53
CA TYR A 175 5.77 -1.91 1.70
C TYR A 175 6.19 -0.65 0.95
N ASN A 176 5.26 0.26 0.67
CA ASN A 176 5.49 1.50 -0.07
C ASN A 176 6.31 2.57 0.68
N ILE A 177 6.57 2.39 1.98
CA ILE A 177 7.43 3.28 2.76
C ILE A 177 8.93 3.01 2.55
N TYR A 178 9.26 1.90 1.91
CA TYR A 178 10.63 1.51 1.59
C TYR A 178 11.06 1.98 0.20
N THR A 179 12.31 2.33 0.04
CA THR A 179 12.91 2.37 -1.30
C THR A 179 12.96 0.97 -1.91
N PRO A 180 13.05 0.82 -3.23
CA PRO A 180 13.15 -0.51 -3.85
C PRO A 180 14.32 -1.34 -3.34
N GLU A 181 15.45 -0.69 -3.02
CA GLU A 181 16.66 -1.32 -2.48
C GLU A 181 16.45 -1.82 -1.04
N GLU A 182 15.88 -0.98 -0.17
CA GLU A 182 15.51 -1.38 1.19
C GLU A 182 14.48 -2.51 1.18
N LEU A 183 13.46 -2.38 0.32
CA LEU A 183 12.40 -3.39 0.19
C LEU A 183 12.94 -4.75 -0.26
N ALA A 184 13.95 -4.79 -1.12
CA ALA A 184 14.57 -6.04 -1.55
C ALA A 184 15.16 -6.82 -0.35
N ILE A 185 15.87 -6.13 0.53
CA ILE A 185 16.48 -6.72 1.73
C ILE A 185 15.40 -7.29 2.67
N VAL A 186 14.34 -6.50 2.90
CA VAL A 186 13.22 -6.92 3.76
C VAL A 186 12.48 -8.11 3.15
N LEU A 187 12.20 -8.08 1.85
CA LEU A 187 11.52 -9.17 1.14
C LEU A 187 12.35 -10.47 1.17
N ASP A 188 13.66 -10.41 1.00
CA ASP A 188 14.52 -11.59 1.06
C ASP A 188 14.44 -12.26 2.45
N SER A 189 14.49 -11.48 3.54
CA SER A 189 14.32 -12.00 4.89
C SER A 189 12.96 -12.69 5.11
N TYR A 190 11.87 -12.06 4.62
CA TYR A 190 10.53 -12.65 4.73
C TYR A 190 10.33 -13.88 3.84
N MET A 191 10.98 -13.95 2.68
CA MET A 191 10.93 -15.11 1.80
C MET A 191 11.60 -16.36 2.41
N GLU A 192 12.53 -16.20 3.33
CA GLU A 192 13.12 -17.31 4.10
C GLU A 192 12.06 -17.96 5.01
N THR A 193 11.24 -17.13 5.67
CA THR A 193 10.19 -17.61 6.60
C THR A 193 8.91 -18.04 5.88
N PHE A 194 8.51 -17.31 4.82
CA PHE A 194 7.22 -17.48 4.12
C PHE A 194 7.40 -17.74 2.62
N PRO A 195 8.18 -18.74 2.19
CA PRO A 195 8.57 -18.93 0.77
C PRO A 195 7.40 -19.17 -0.19
N THR A 196 6.28 -19.68 0.32
CA THR A 196 5.09 -20.01 -0.49
C THR A 196 3.99 -18.94 -0.44
N ASN A 197 4.20 -17.83 0.27
CA ASN A 197 3.19 -16.78 0.38
C ASN A 197 3.05 -16.04 -0.95
N ALA A 198 1.88 -16.17 -1.60
CA ALA A 198 1.63 -15.64 -2.94
C ALA A 198 1.73 -14.10 -3.01
N ARG A 199 1.29 -13.39 -1.94
CA ARG A 199 1.34 -11.93 -1.88
C ARG A 199 2.79 -11.44 -1.78
N LEU A 200 3.60 -12.10 -0.97
CA LEU A 200 5.02 -11.81 -0.82
C LEU A 200 5.79 -12.07 -2.12
N GLN A 201 5.53 -13.23 -2.79
CA GLN A 201 6.11 -13.53 -4.09
C GLN A 201 5.75 -12.48 -5.15
N LEU A 202 4.51 -11.99 -5.14
CA LEU A 202 4.08 -10.93 -6.04
C LEU A 202 4.79 -9.59 -5.75
N LEU A 203 4.94 -9.22 -4.48
CA LEU A 203 5.69 -8.02 -4.07
C LEU A 203 7.14 -8.12 -4.49
N LYS A 204 7.79 -9.25 -4.24
CA LYS A 204 9.19 -9.48 -4.67
C LYS A 204 9.35 -9.33 -6.18
N LYS A 205 8.51 -10.00 -6.95
CA LYS A 205 8.54 -9.90 -8.42
C LYS A 205 8.38 -8.44 -8.91
N ARG A 206 7.49 -7.67 -8.29
CA ARG A 206 7.30 -6.26 -8.65
C ARG A 206 8.51 -5.41 -8.29
N ASN A 207 9.08 -5.64 -7.10
CA ASN A 207 10.27 -4.92 -6.67
C ASN A 207 11.48 -5.21 -7.57
N ASP A 208 11.69 -6.49 -7.94
CA ASP A 208 12.74 -6.90 -8.86
C ASP A 208 12.62 -6.17 -10.22
N LEU A 209 11.40 -6.08 -10.77
CA LEU A 209 11.13 -5.32 -12.01
C LEU A 209 11.39 -3.82 -11.85
N THR A 210 11.09 -3.26 -10.67
CA THR A 210 11.40 -1.85 -10.36
C THR A 210 12.90 -1.62 -10.30
N LEU A 211 13.65 -2.53 -9.67
CA LEU A 211 15.13 -2.47 -9.61
C LEU A 211 15.79 -2.65 -10.99
N GLU A 212 15.25 -3.54 -11.81
CA GLU A 212 15.73 -3.74 -13.19
C GLU A 212 15.51 -2.52 -14.09
N THR A 213 14.59 -1.61 -13.71
CA THR A 213 14.29 -0.36 -14.40
C THR A 213 14.58 0.87 -13.53
N SER A 214 15.51 0.77 -12.58
CA SER A 214 15.95 1.88 -11.73
C SER A 214 16.84 2.87 -12.50
N VAL A 215 17.11 4.02 -11.88
CA VAL A 215 17.99 5.06 -12.43
C VAL A 215 19.36 4.47 -12.75
N GLY A 216 19.91 4.81 -13.92
CA GLY A 216 21.16 4.29 -14.45
C GLY A 216 21.05 2.95 -15.18
N LYS A 217 19.89 2.29 -15.16
CA LYS A 217 19.62 1.09 -15.98
C LYS A 217 19.14 1.47 -17.36
N HIS A 218 19.20 0.52 -18.28
CA HIS A 218 18.64 0.69 -19.63
C HIS A 218 17.11 0.44 -19.61
N PHE A 219 16.36 1.23 -20.34
CA PHE A 219 14.91 1.05 -20.49
C PHE A 219 14.57 -0.35 -21.04
N LYS A 220 13.35 -0.80 -20.78
CA LYS A 220 12.81 -2.05 -21.35
C LYS A 220 11.83 -1.72 -22.46
N ASP A 221 12.06 -2.23 -23.67
CA ASP A 221 11.19 -1.97 -24.81
C ASP A 221 9.88 -2.77 -24.73
N PHE A 222 8.81 -2.19 -25.23
CA PHE A 222 7.51 -2.83 -25.42
C PHE A 222 6.77 -2.17 -26.59
N GLU A 223 5.73 -2.84 -27.09
CA GLU A 223 4.94 -2.40 -28.23
C GLU A 223 3.46 -2.27 -27.84
N MET A 224 2.83 -1.16 -28.22
CA MET A 224 1.41 -0.89 -28.01
C MET A 224 0.82 -0.09 -29.15
N ALA A 225 -0.51 -0.10 -29.25
CA ALA A 225 -1.23 0.63 -30.29
C ALA A 225 -1.37 2.13 -29.93
N ASP A 226 -1.25 3.00 -30.91
CA ASP A 226 -1.64 4.40 -30.84
C ASP A 226 -3.18 4.57 -30.85
N VAL A 227 -3.66 5.80 -30.78
CA VAL A 227 -5.11 6.12 -30.83
C VAL A 227 -5.77 5.69 -32.15
N LYS A 228 -4.99 5.55 -33.24
CA LYS A 228 -5.47 5.10 -34.56
C LYS A 228 -5.42 3.58 -34.69
N GLY A 229 -4.74 2.87 -33.81
CA GLY A 229 -4.58 1.43 -33.81
C GLY A 229 -3.28 0.95 -34.46
N ASN A 230 -2.35 1.83 -34.81
CA ASN A 230 -1.04 1.45 -35.32
C ASN A 230 -0.15 1.02 -34.16
N MET A 231 0.60 -0.06 -34.35
CA MET A 231 1.54 -0.57 -33.35
C MET A 231 2.84 0.22 -33.39
N HIS A 232 3.33 0.62 -32.22
CA HIS A 232 4.57 1.35 -32.03
C HIS A 232 5.38 0.75 -30.90
N LYS A 233 6.68 0.69 -31.07
CA LYS A 233 7.63 0.35 -30.02
C LYS A 233 8.00 1.60 -29.21
N LEU A 234 8.18 1.44 -27.92
CA LEU A 234 8.67 2.53 -27.07
C LEU A 234 10.02 3.07 -27.55
N SER A 235 10.89 2.18 -28.06
CA SER A 235 12.20 2.54 -28.62
C SER A 235 12.12 3.54 -29.77
N GLU A 236 11.06 3.55 -30.57
CA GLU A 236 10.87 4.52 -31.66
C GLU A 236 10.81 5.95 -31.10
N TYR A 237 10.00 6.17 -30.09
CA TYR A 237 9.85 7.48 -29.45
C TYR A 237 11.10 7.93 -28.69
N ILE A 238 11.82 6.99 -28.05
CA ILE A 238 13.08 7.30 -27.37
C ILE A 238 14.16 7.73 -28.36
N ALA A 239 14.23 7.09 -29.53
CA ALA A 239 15.21 7.42 -30.56
C ALA A 239 15.00 8.82 -31.19
N GLU A 240 13.76 9.32 -31.21
CA GLU A 240 13.40 10.61 -31.79
C GLU A 240 13.78 11.81 -30.91
N ASN A 241 13.98 11.58 -29.59
CA ASN A 241 14.18 12.64 -28.62
C ASN A 241 15.53 12.53 -27.91
N LYS A 242 16.09 13.63 -27.44
CA LYS A 242 17.25 13.60 -26.55
C LYS A 242 16.89 13.03 -25.17
N VAL A 243 15.68 13.35 -24.72
CA VAL A 243 15.11 12.86 -23.45
C VAL A 243 13.62 12.61 -23.64
N THR A 244 13.14 11.45 -23.23
CA THR A 244 11.72 11.06 -23.31
C THR A 244 11.17 10.79 -21.93
N LEU A 245 10.02 11.38 -21.62
CA LEU A 245 9.21 11.05 -20.44
C LEU A 245 8.21 9.95 -20.82
N ILE A 246 8.31 8.79 -20.19
CA ILE A 246 7.29 7.76 -20.22
C ILE A 246 6.33 8.08 -19.07
N ASP A 247 5.08 8.45 -19.39
CA ASP A 247 4.06 8.84 -18.43
C ASP A 247 2.95 7.78 -18.38
N PHE A 248 2.90 7.01 -17.29
CA PHE A 248 1.84 6.04 -17.04
C PHE A 248 0.66 6.73 -16.38
N TRP A 249 -0.46 6.77 -17.08
CA TRP A 249 -1.65 7.52 -16.68
C TRP A 249 -2.95 6.81 -17.06
N ALA A 250 -4.11 7.38 -16.73
CA ALA A 250 -5.41 6.93 -17.25
C ALA A 250 -6.46 8.07 -17.20
N SER A 251 -7.47 7.97 -18.04
CA SER A 251 -8.57 8.95 -18.08
C SER A 251 -9.36 9.04 -16.77
N TRP A 252 -9.44 7.96 -16.02
CA TRP A 252 -10.11 7.87 -14.72
C TRP A 252 -9.22 8.25 -13.52
N CYS A 253 -7.92 8.48 -13.75
CA CYS A 253 -6.95 8.83 -12.71
C CYS A 253 -7.05 10.34 -12.38
N GLY A 254 -7.72 10.68 -11.30
CA GLY A 254 -7.86 12.07 -10.83
C GLY A 254 -6.53 12.79 -10.62
N PRO A 255 -5.58 12.23 -9.85
CA PRO A 255 -4.26 12.83 -9.65
C PRO A 255 -3.47 13.02 -10.96
N CYS A 256 -3.53 12.06 -11.91
CA CYS A 256 -2.86 12.18 -13.21
C CYS A 256 -3.40 13.40 -13.98
N ARG A 257 -4.72 13.56 -14.01
CA ARG A 257 -5.37 14.70 -14.68
C ARG A 257 -5.03 16.04 -14.03
N ALA A 258 -4.91 16.06 -12.70
CA ALA A 258 -4.55 17.28 -11.95
C ALA A 258 -3.10 17.72 -12.23
N GLU A 259 -2.20 16.77 -12.50
CA GLU A 259 -0.79 17.04 -12.82
C GLU A 259 -0.57 17.52 -14.27
N MET A 260 -1.51 17.22 -15.16
CA MET A 260 -1.35 17.45 -16.61
C MET A 260 -1.00 18.90 -17.01
N PRO A 261 -1.54 19.97 -16.37
CA PRO A 261 -1.09 21.33 -16.68
C PRO A 261 0.42 21.56 -16.49
N THR A 262 1.01 20.97 -15.45
CA THR A 262 2.45 21.09 -15.17
C THR A 262 3.29 20.28 -16.16
N VAL A 263 2.85 19.08 -16.50
CA VAL A 263 3.49 18.23 -17.54
C VAL A 263 3.45 18.95 -18.89
N LYS A 264 2.32 19.56 -19.25
CA LYS A 264 2.16 20.33 -20.48
C LYS A 264 3.09 21.55 -20.52
N ALA A 265 3.19 22.29 -19.43
CA ALA A 265 4.11 23.43 -19.33
C ALA A 265 5.58 22.99 -19.53
N ALA A 266 5.97 21.84 -18.95
CA ALA A 266 7.29 21.27 -19.18
C ALA A 266 7.49 20.87 -20.65
N TYR A 267 6.50 20.27 -21.30
CA TYR A 267 6.56 19.90 -22.71
C TYR A 267 6.73 21.11 -23.60
N GLU A 268 5.92 22.14 -23.42
CA GLU A 268 5.99 23.39 -24.18
C GLU A 268 7.35 24.10 -24.04
N ALA A 269 7.94 24.07 -22.83
CA ALA A 269 9.22 24.74 -22.56
C ALA A 269 10.44 24.00 -23.13
N PHE A 270 10.37 22.67 -23.31
CA PHE A 270 11.54 21.85 -23.62
C PHE A 270 11.44 21.03 -24.92
N ARG A 271 10.28 20.94 -25.59
CA ARG A 271 10.12 20.14 -26.82
C ARG A 271 11.11 20.58 -27.92
N ASP A 272 11.32 21.87 -28.09
CA ASP A 272 12.24 22.40 -29.11
C ASP A 272 13.73 22.18 -28.74
N LYS A 273 14.00 21.77 -27.49
CA LYS A 273 15.33 21.36 -27.00
C LYS A 273 15.57 19.85 -27.12
N GLY A 274 14.56 19.08 -27.54
CA GLY A 274 14.62 17.63 -27.73
C GLY A 274 13.95 16.82 -26.61
N PHE A 275 12.99 17.39 -25.90
CA PHE A 275 12.15 16.67 -24.93
C PHE A 275 10.91 16.10 -25.61
N GLY A 276 10.65 14.81 -25.44
CA GLY A 276 9.45 14.12 -25.86
C GLY A 276 8.69 13.49 -24.70
N ILE A 277 7.41 13.20 -24.92
CA ILE A 277 6.56 12.48 -23.97
C ILE A 277 5.87 11.32 -24.70
N VAL A 278 5.77 10.18 -24.04
CA VAL A 278 4.93 9.05 -24.43
C VAL A 278 3.97 8.74 -23.29
N GLY A 279 2.69 9.06 -23.46
CA GLY A 279 1.64 8.71 -22.52
C GLY A 279 1.25 7.23 -22.69
N VAL A 280 1.54 6.41 -21.70
CA VAL A 280 1.16 5.00 -21.64
C VAL A 280 -0.12 4.87 -20.82
N SER A 281 -1.25 4.64 -21.50
CA SER A 281 -2.55 4.62 -20.84
C SER A 281 -2.89 3.25 -20.23
N LEU A 282 -3.37 3.28 -18.99
CA LEU A 282 -3.98 2.15 -18.26
C LEU A 282 -5.51 2.15 -18.40
N ASP A 283 -6.04 2.72 -19.45
CA ASP A 283 -7.48 2.64 -19.74
C ASP A 283 -7.87 1.24 -20.27
N ASN A 284 -9.11 0.87 -20.06
CA ASN A 284 -9.75 -0.29 -20.68
C ASN A 284 -10.88 0.12 -21.66
N ASN A 285 -11.08 1.43 -21.83
CA ASN A 285 -12.09 2.01 -22.72
C ASN A 285 -11.42 3.03 -23.65
N LYS A 286 -11.37 2.69 -24.93
CA LYS A 286 -10.74 3.53 -25.96
C LYS A 286 -11.38 4.91 -26.05
N ASN A 287 -12.72 5.01 -25.99
CA ASN A 287 -13.41 6.29 -26.14
C ASN A 287 -13.14 7.23 -24.97
N ALA A 288 -13.09 6.69 -23.72
CA ALA A 288 -12.74 7.47 -22.55
C ALA A 288 -11.30 7.98 -22.61
N TRP A 289 -10.36 7.12 -23.06
CA TRP A 289 -8.96 7.46 -23.25
C TRP A 289 -8.78 8.59 -24.29
N THR A 290 -9.34 8.44 -25.50
CA THR A 290 -9.20 9.43 -26.58
C THR A 290 -9.88 10.76 -26.22
N ALA A 291 -11.07 10.73 -25.61
CA ALA A 291 -11.74 11.93 -25.13
C ALA A 291 -10.93 12.66 -24.03
N ALA A 292 -10.24 11.93 -23.16
CA ALA A 292 -9.39 12.55 -22.15
C ALA A 292 -8.15 13.23 -22.75
N ILE A 293 -7.52 12.63 -23.77
CA ILE A 293 -6.41 13.24 -24.52
C ILE A 293 -6.84 14.58 -25.11
N GLU A 294 -7.97 14.60 -25.80
CA GLU A 294 -8.51 15.81 -26.43
C GLU A 294 -8.87 16.89 -25.39
N ASN A 295 -9.61 16.52 -24.35
CA ASN A 295 -10.07 17.44 -23.31
C ASN A 295 -8.93 18.06 -22.50
N LEU A 296 -7.82 17.33 -22.31
CA LEU A 296 -6.64 17.81 -21.59
C LEU A 296 -5.63 18.51 -22.53
N GLY A 297 -5.84 18.44 -23.84
CA GLY A 297 -4.97 19.06 -24.85
C GLY A 297 -3.55 18.48 -24.80
N MET A 298 -3.43 17.16 -24.80
CA MET A 298 -2.15 16.45 -24.74
C MET A 298 -1.65 16.14 -26.15
N ASP A 299 -0.79 17.00 -26.70
CA ASP A 299 -0.35 16.99 -28.11
C ASP A 299 0.88 16.09 -28.36
N TRP A 300 1.18 15.14 -27.48
CA TRP A 300 2.28 14.18 -27.62
C TRP A 300 1.78 12.77 -27.93
N ALA A 301 2.70 11.84 -28.09
CA ALA A 301 2.40 10.45 -28.40
C ALA A 301 1.66 9.74 -27.27
N HIS A 302 0.65 8.95 -27.61
CA HIS A 302 -0.12 8.15 -26.67
C HIS A 302 -0.29 6.73 -27.18
N ILE A 303 0.01 5.75 -26.33
CA ILE A 303 -0.12 4.32 -26.62
C ILE A 303 -0.86 3.59 -25.50
N SER A 304 -1.56 2.52 -25.84
CA SER A 304 -2.29 1.67 -24.87
C SER A 304 -2.53 0.28 -25.44
N ASP A 305 -2.57 -0.74 -24.58
CA ASP A 305 -3.10 -2.06 -24.89
C ASP A 305 -4.54 -2.28 -24.41
N LEU A 306 -5.14 -1.25 -23.82
CA LEU A 306 -6.50 -1.20 -23.27
C LEU A 306 -6.79 -2.32 -22.25
N LYS A 307 -5.78 -2.74 -21.47
CA LYS A 307 -5.90 -3.82 -20.49
C LYS A 307 -5.96 -3.35 -19.03
N GLY A 308 -6.14 -2.06 -18.79
CA GLY A 308 -6.19 -1.51 -17.44
C GLY A 308 -4.90 -1.83 -16.66
N TRP A 309 -5.04 -2.28 -15.41
CA TRP A 309 -3.91 -2.73 -14.59
C TRP A 309 -3.17 -3.98 -15.14
N ASN A 310 -3.69 -4.61 -16.19
CA ASN A 310 -3.00 -5.67 -16.91
C ASN A 310 -2.10 -5.13 -18.06
N CYS A 311 -1.95 -3.81 -18.19
CA CYS A 311 -1.08 -3.15 -19.15
C CYS A 311 0.32 -3.75 -19.13
N ALA A 312 0.80 -4.19 -20.31
CA ALA A 312 2.08 -4.87 -20.44
C ALA A 312 3.27 -3.97 -20.07
N GLY A 313 3.25 -2.69 -20.49
CA GLY A 313 4.27 -1.71 -20.14
C GLY A 313 4.32 -1.44 -18.63
N ALA A 314 3.16 -1.23 -18.00
CA ALA A 314 3.09 -1.02 -16.54
C ALA A 314 3.66 -2.21 -15.75
N LYS A 315 3.31 -3.45 -16.16
CA LYS A 315 3.87 -4.67 -15.56
C LYS A 315 5.37 -4.79 -15.74
N LEU A 316 5.88 -4.46 -16.93
CA LEU A 316 7.30 -4.57 -17.26
C LEU A 316 8.17 -3.62 -16.43
N TYR A 317 7.63 -2.48 -16.04
CA TYR A 317 8.29 -1.46 -15.23
C TYR A 317 7.96 -1.52 -13.74
N GLY A 318 7.22 -2.53 -13.29
CA GLY A 318 6.81 -2.68 -11.89
C GLY A 318 5.81 -1.60 -11.42
N VAL A 319 5.15 -0.87 -12.33
CA VAL A 319 4.17 0.18 -12.01
C VAL A 319 2.92 -0.43 -11.38
N ASN A 320 2.60 -0.01 -10.15
CA ASN A 320 1.48 -0.49 -9.35
C ASN A 320 0.54 0.63 -8.88
N SER A 321 0.91 1.88 -9.14
CA SER A 321 0.10 3.08 -8.91
C SER A 321 0.37 4.10 -10.00
N ILE A 322 -0.60 4.95 -10.28
CA ILE A 322 -0.48 6.07 -11.23
C ILE A 322 -0.94 7.38 -10.56
N PRO A 323 -0.35 8.53 -10.95
CA PRO A 323 0.64 8.70 -12.01
C PRO A 323 2.00 8.08 -11.67
N ALA A 324 2.71 7.55 -12.68
CA ALA A 324 4.09 7.08 -12.56
C ALA A 324 4.88 7.51 -13.79
N THR A 325 6.07 8.06 -13.58
CA THR A 325 6.89 8.63 -14.65
C THR A 325 8.28 8.03 -14.68
N ILE A 326 8.83 7.89 -15.90
CA ILE A 326 10.20 7.43 -16.13
C ILE A 326 10.83 8.34 -17.17
N LEU A 327 11.92 9.00 -16.84
CA LEU A 327 12.67 9.86 -17.74
C LEU A 327 13.83 9.07 -18.33
N VAL A 328 13.93 9.02 -19.66
CA VAL A 328 14.90 8.18 -20.39
C VAL A 328 15.69 9.05 -21.35
N ALA A 329 17.01 8.92 -21.36
CA ALA A 329 17.89 9.53 -22.36
C ALA A 329 17.81 8.81 -23.71
N GLN A 330 18.28 9.45 -24.79
CA GLN A 330 18.28 8.91 -26.13
C GLN A 330 19.08 7.59 -26.26
N ASP A 331 20.12 7.41 -25.44
CA ASP A 331 20.91 6.16 -25.40
C ASP A 331 20.21 5.02 -24.65
N GLY A 332 19.00 5.28 -24.13
CA GLY A 332 18.19 4.33 -23.39
C GLY A 332 18.43 4.30 -21.87
N THR A 333 19.32 5.12 -21.36
CA THR A 333 19.60 5.20 -19.91
C THR A 333 18.44 5.86 -19.16
N ILE A 334 17.93 5.25 -18.12
CA ILE A 334 16.91 5.82 -17.22
C ILE A 334 17.57 6.89 -16.35
N LEU A 335 17.10 8.12 -16.45
CA LEU A 335 17.63 9.30 -15.76
C LEU A 335 16.90 9.63 -14.46
N ALA A 336 15.60 9.32 -14.40
CA ALA A 336 14.78 9.55 -13.21
C ALA A 336 13.55 8.65 -13.24
N ARG A 337 12.96 8.42 -12.06
CA ARG A 337 11.67 7.74 -11.88
C ARG A 337 10.80 8.53 -10.91
N ASN A 338 9.48 8.48 -11.15
CA ASN A 338 8.46 9.07 -10.29
C ASN A 338 8.68 10.56 -9.96
N ILE A 339 9.36 11.29 -10.86
CA ILE A 339 9.45 12.76 -10.76
C ILE A 339 8.13 13.37 -11.19
N ARG A 340 7.67 14.40 -10.47
CA ARG A 340 6.36 15.01 -10.66
C ARG A 340 6.43 16.54 -10.53
N GLY A 341 5.39 17.20 -11.03
CA GLY A 341 5.23 18.61 -10.86
C GLY A 341 6.42 19.41 -11.39
N GLU A 342 6.91 20.36 -10.59
CA GLU A 342 8.04 21.24 -10.92
C GLU A 342 9.37 20.48 -11.05
N ALA A 343 9.54 19.36 -10.34
CA ALA A 343 10.75 18.53 -10.41
C ALA A 343 11.02 17.99 -11.83
N ILE A 344 10.01 17.87 -12.68
CA ILE A 344 10.18 17.53 -14.10
C ILE A 344 10.94 18.64 -14.81
N GLN A 345 10.53 19.92 -14.63
CA GLN A 345 11.16 21.07 -15.26
C GLN A 345 12.57 21.30 -14.73
N GLU A 346 12.77 21.16 -13.43
CA GLU A 346 14.09 21.26 -12.78
C GLU A 346 15.05 20.24 -13.41
N LYS A 347 14.63 18.97 -13.48
CA LYS A 347 15.43 17.89 -14.05
C LYS A 347 15.74 18.10 -15.54
N LEU A 348 14.76 18.54 -16.31
CA LEU A 348 14.97 18.88 -17.74
C LEU A 348 15.92 20.07 -17.92
N SER A 349 15.87 21.08 -17.04
CA SER A 349 16.77 22.23 -17.07
C SER A 349 18.22 21.85 -16.80
N GLU A 350 18.47 20.81 -15.99
CA GLU A 350 19.81 20.26 -15.76
C GLU A 350 20.38 19.57 -17.01
N ILE A 351 19.52 18.83 -17.74
CA ILE A 351 19.90 17.92 -18.83
C ILE A 351 19.91 18.63 -20.21
N LEU A 352 18.88 19.45 -20.47
CA LEU A 352 18.64 20.11 -21.76
C LEU A 352 19.01 21.60 -21.72
N LYS A 353 20.27 21.89 -21.45
CA LYS A 353 20.82 23.26 -21.42
C LYS A 353 20.79 23.93 -22.79
#